data_5d6f40bc45c17750cbcfeaaf4a41f38e
#
_entry.id   5d6f40bc45c17750cbcfeaaf4a41f38e
#
_cell.length_a   1.000
_cell.length_b   1.000
_cell.length_c   1.000
_cell.angle_alpha   90.00
_cell.angle_beta   90.00
_cell.angle_gamma   90.00
#
_symmetry.space_group_name_H-M   'P 1'
#
loop_
_entity.id
_entity.type
_entity.pdbx_description
1 polymer ?
#
loop_
_entity_poly.entity_id
_entity_poly.type
_entity_poly.pdbx_seq_one_letter_code
_entity_poly.pdbx_strand_id
1 'polypeptide(L)'
;MSKQNLAVIFGGQSSEHEISCMSASNIIQCIDAQRYNIILVGITKEGHWVEAADLNAVQDGSWRQSKTSIVLSPDATRKGLYRMSEDEKAQFVHLDVIFPVLHGLYGEDGTVQGLFKLAGIPFVGCGLFASAAYVRQSMFLFTRKSYLKWMR
;
A
#
# COMPACT_ATOMS: atom_id res chain seq x y z
N MET A 1 -12.76 -24.64 0.75
CA MET A 1 -11.48 -24.02 1.13
C MET A 1 -11.79 -22.73 1.88
N SER A 2 -11.04 -22.40 2.95
CA SER A 2 -11.17 -21.10 3.61
C SER A 2 -10.71 -19.98 2.67
N LYS A 3 -11.37 -18.82 2.72
CA LYS A 3 -10.92 -17.64 1.96
C LYS A 3 -9.57 -17.16 2.48
N GLN A 4 -8.74 -16.64 1.58
CA GLN A 4 -7.49 -15.98 1.94
C GLN A 4 -7.73 -14.50 2.28
N ASN A 5 -7.01 -13.98 3.25
CA ASN A 5 -7.05 -12.56 3.63
C ASN A 5 -6.11 -11.75 2.74
N LEU A 6 -6.69 -10.92 1.90
CA LEU A 6 -6.00 -10.04 0.96
C LEU A 6 -6.13 -8.59 1.42
N ALA A 7 -5.01 -7.94 1.74
CA ALA A 7 -5.01 -6.50 1.98
C ALA A 7 -4.75 -5.73 0.68
N VAL A 8 -5.69 -4.90 0.25
CA VAL A 8 -5.49 -3.92 -0.83
C VAL A 8 -5.08 -2.61 -0.20
N ILE A 9 -3.85 -2.15 -0.49
CA ILE A 9 -3.28 -0.93 0.08
C ILE A 9 -3.22 0.15 -1.00
N PHE A 10 -3.81 1.33 -0.76
CA PHE A 10 -3.94 2.40 -1.74
C PHE A 10 -3.79 3.79 -1.12
N GLY A 11 -3.78 4.84 -1.96
CA GLY A 11 -3.55 6.23 -1.57
C GLY A 11 -2.07 6.58 -1.51
N GLY A 12 -1.56 6.95 -0.34
CA GLY A 12 -0.15 7.28 -0.12
C GLY A 12 0.15 8.77 -0.12
N GLN A 13 1.38 9.12 0.30
CA GLN A 13 1.86 10.51 0.45
C GLN A 13 2.45 11.09 -0.85
N SER A 14 2.16 10.49 -1.99
CA SER A 14 2.67 10.94 -3.29
C SER A 14 1.72 11.91 -4.00
N SER A 15 2.23 12.60 -5.01
CA SER A 15 1.40 13.40 -5.93
C SER A 15 0.38 12.57 -6.72
N GLU A 16 0.58 11.25 -6.78
CA GLU A 16 -0.27 10.30 -7.50
C GLU A 16 -1.32 9.64 -6.60
N HIS A 17 -1.56 10.20 -5.41
CA HIS A 17 -2.54 9.71 -4.42
C HIS A 17 -3.92 9.42 -5.03
N GLU A 18 -4.47 10.36 -5.80
CA GLU A 18 -5.81 10.20 -6.37
C GLU A 18 -5.82 9.13 -7.47
N ILE A 19 -4.73 9.00 -8.24
CA ILE A 19 -4.57 7.93 -9.24
C ILE A 19 -4.57 6.57 -8.56
N SER A 20 -3.89 6.46 -7.43
CA SER A 20 -3.89 5.24 -6.61
C SER A 20 -5.29 4.89 -6.13
N CYS A 21 -6.07 5.85 -5.62
CA CYS A 21 -7.44 5.62 -5.18
C CYS A 21 -8.35 5.16 -6.33
N MET A 22 -8.25 5.78 -7.51
CA MET A 22 -9.00 5.39 -8.70
C MET A 22 -8.63 3.97 -9.18
N SER A 23 -7.35 3.68 -9.23
CA SER A 23 -6.84 2.36 -9.62
C SER A 23 -7.31 1.27 -8.66
N ALA A 24 -7.25 1.54 -7.35
CA ALA A 24 -7.73 0.62 -6.33
C ALA A 24 -9.22 0.32 -6.47
N SER A 25 -10.05 1.35 -6.72
CA SER A 25 -11.48 1.17 -6.94
C SER A 25 -11.77 0.19 -8.09
N ASN A 26 -11.04 0.32 -9.21
CA ASN A 26 -11.20 -0.57 -10.36
C ASN A 26 -10.70 -1.99 -10.06
N ILE A 27 -9.56 -2.13 -9.38
CA ILE A 27 -8.97 -3.42 -9.03
C ILE A 27 -9.88 -4.19 -8.07
N ILE A 28 -10.39 -3.53 -7.01
CA ILE A 28 -11.24 -4.16 -6.00
C ILE A 28 -12.48 -4.81 -6.64
N GLN A 29 -13.08 -4.18 -7.65
CA GLN A 29 -14.23 -4.72 -8.37
C GLN A 29 -13.91 -6.02 -9.12
N CYS A 30 -12.64 -6.22 -9.51
CA CYS A 30 -12.20 -7.39 -10.27
C CYS A 30 -11.73 -8.54 -9.37
N ILE A 31 -11.57 -8.33 -8.06
CA ILE A 31 -11.11 -9.36 -7.14
C ILE A 31 -12.25 -10.35 -6.85
N ASP A 32 -11.96 -11.64 -6.97
CA ASP A 32 -12.92 -12.71 -6.66
C ASP A 32 -13.21 -12.78 -5.16
N ALA A 33 -14.33 -12.18 -4.75
CA ALA A 33 -14.80 -12.17 -3.37
C ALA A 33 -15.19 -13.56 -2.83
N GLN A 34 -15.26 -14.60 -3.69
CA GLN A 34 -15.47 -15.97 -3.21
C GLN A 34 -14.16 -16.59 -2.70
N ARG A 35 -13.02 -16.15 -3.24
CA ARG A 35 -11.69 -16.65 -2.87
C ARG A 35 -11.01 -15.81 -1.79
N TYR A 36 -11.30 -14.52 -1.72
CA TYR A 36 -10.61 -13.59 -0.83
C TYR A 36 -11.56 -12.88 0.14
N ASN A 37 -11.10 -12.73 1.38
CA ASN A 37 -11.58 -11.71 2.31
C ASN A 37 -10.76 -10.46 2.05
N ILE A 38 -11.38 -9.44 1.49
CA ILE A 38 -10.68 -8.21 1.09
C ILE A 38 -10.67 -7.25 2.27
N ILE A 39 -9.48 -6.78 2.64
CA ILE A 39 -9.24 -5.78 3.67
C ILE A 39 -8.73 -4.54 2.94
N LEU A 40 -9.47 -3.43 3.03
CA LEU A 40 -9.16 -2.20 2.33
C LEU A 40 -8.38 -1.26 3.24
N VAL A 41 -7.14 -0.95 2.89
CA VAL A 41 -6.25 -0.10 3.68
C VAL A 41 -5.90 1.14 2.87
N GLY A 42 -6.46 2.29 3.27
CA GLY A 42 -6.13 3.57 2.69
C GLY A 42 -5.01 4.27 3.46
N ILE A 43 -4.06 4.85 2.73
CA ILE A 43 -3.03 5.72 3.29
C ILE A 43 -3.37 7.15 2.90
N THR A 44 -3.63 8.04 3.88
CA THR A 44 -3.94 9.45 3.60
C THR A 44 -2.71 10.21 3.07
N LYS A 45 -2.91 11.44 2.61
CA LYS A 45 -1.80 12.31 2.15
C LYS A 45 -0.84 12.68 3.28
N GLU A 46 -1.32 12.67 4.52
CA GLU A 46 -0.53 12.90 5.73
C GLU A 46 0.21 11.64 6.21
N GLY A 47 -0.11 10.47 5.62
CA GLY A 47 0.53 9.19 5.94
C GLY A 47 -0.21 8.36 7.00
N HIS A 48 -1.45 8.70 7.33
CA HIS A 48 -2.26 7.86 8.23
C HIS A 48 -2.78 6.64 7.48
N TRP A 49 -2.62 5.48 8.08
CA TRP A 49 -3.16 4.23 7.59
C TRP A 49 -4.50 3.97 8.25
N VAL A 50 -5.54 3.87 7.47
CA VAL A 50 -6.91 3.68 7.97
C VAL A 50 -7.63 2.58 7.19
N GLU A 51 -8.62 1.94 7.79
CA GLU A 51 -9.46 0.96 7.11
C GLU A 51 -10.58 1.65 6.34
N ALA A 52 -10.74 1.32 5.06
CA ALA A 52 -11.95 1.68 4.34
C ALA A 52 -13.02 0.60 4.56
N ALA A 53 -14.25 1.03 4.84
CA ALA A 53 -15.34 0.11 5.18
C ALA A 53 -15.71 -0.82 3.99
N ASP A 54 -15.77 -0.26 2.81
CA ASP A 54 -16.16 -0.95 1.57
C ASP A 54 -15.68 -0.19 0.33
N LEU A 55 -16.03 -0.71 -0.85
CA LEU A 55 -15.71 -0.10 -2.14
C LEU A 55 -16.35 1.30 -2.30
N ASN A 56 -17.57 1.52 -1.79
CA ASN A 56 -18.23 2.82 -1.91
C ASN A 56 -17.44 3.89 -1.15
N ALA A 57 -16.96 3.55 0.05
CA ALA A 57 -16.12 4.44 0.84
C ALA A 57 -14.80 4.80 0.10
N VAL A 58 -14.24 3.86 -0.69
CA VAL A 58 -13.07 4.14 -1.54
C VAL A 58 -13.42 5.11 -2.66
N GLN A 59 -14.57 4.90 -3.31
CA GLN A 59 -15.02 5.69 -4.47
C GLN A 59 -15.40 7.13 -4.10
N ASP A 60 -16.12 7.31 -3.00
CA ASP A 60 -16.59 8.64 -2.54
C ASP A 60 -15.57 9.37 -1.66
N GLY A 61 -14.50 8.67 -1.25
CA GLY A 61 -13.43 9.23 -0.44
C GLY A 61 -13.71 9.31 1.06
N SER A 62 -14.86 8.83 1.54
CA SER A 62 -15.24 8.87 2.96
C SER A 62 -14.32 8.03 3.86
N TRP A 63 -13.58 7.06 3.28
CA TRP A 63 -12.59 6.28 3.99
C TRP A 63 -11.54 7.13 4.73
N ARG A 64 -11.26 8.35 4.26
CA ARG A 64 -10.29 9.27 4.89
C ARG A 64 -10.73 9.72 6.28
N GLN A 65 -12.01 9.59 6.59
CA GLN A 65 -12.61 9.93 7.90
C GLN A 65 -12.79 8.71 8.79
N SER A 66 -12.27 7.55 8.37
CA SER A 66 -12.36 6.32 9.15
C SER A 66 -11.67 6.49 10.52
N LYS A 67 -12.33 5.98 11.55
CA LYS A 67 -11.84 5.99 12.93
C LYS A 67 -11.04 4.72 13.28
N THR A 68 -10.93 3.80 12.33
CA THR A 68 -10.15 2.58 12.49
C THR A 68 -8.78 2.76 11.87
N SER A 69 -7.78 2.96 12.70
CA SER A 69 -6.38 3.01 12.27
C SER A 69 -5.83 1.62 12.02
N ILE A 70 -4.93 1.51 11.05
CA ILE A 70 -4.27 0.26 10.69
C ILE A 70 -2.78 0.34 11.02
N VAL A 71 -2.28 -0.70 11.69
CA VAL A 71 -0.85 -0.87 11.95
C VAL A 71 -0.40 -2.21 11.37
N LEU A 72 0.42 -2.17 10.30
CA LEU A 72 1.05 -3.38 9.77
C LEU A 72 2.15 -3.85 10.73
N SER A 73 2.08 -5.10 11.17
CA SER A 73 3.11 -5.66 12.05
C SER A 73 4.41 -5.93 11.26
N PRO A 74 5.55 -5.39 11.68
CA PRO A 74 6.84 -5.74 11.09
C PRO A 74 7.34 -7.13 11.55
N ASP A 75 6.69 -7.75 12.52
CA ASP A 75 7.03 -9.05 13.07
C ASP A 75 6.64 -10.16 12.09
N ALA A 76 7.64 -10.78 11.45
CA ALA A 76 7.46 -11.83 10.44
C ALA A 76 6.79 -13.11 11.01
N THR A 77 6.75 -13.29 12.32
CA THR A 77 6.03 -14.41 12.95
C THR A 77 4.53 -14.19 13.01
N ARG A 78 4.09 -12.93 12.94
CA ARG A 78 2.69 -12.53 12.98
C ARG A 78 2.04 -12.57 11.60
N LYS A 79 2.70 -12.01 10.59
CA LYS A 79 2.18 -11.90 9.21
C LYS A 79 0.78 -11.29 9.17
N GLY A 80 0.64 -10.06 9.61
CA GLY A 80 -0.67 -9.44 9.67
C GLY A 80 -0.66 -7.99 10.11
N LEU A 81 -1.85 -7.47 10.33
CA LEU A 81 -2.08 -6.10 10.77
C LEU A 81 -2.95 -6.07 12.03
N TYR A 82 -2.92 -4.92 12.68
CA TYR A 82 -3.82 -4.58 13.79
C TYR A 82 -4.80 -3.50 13.35
N ARG A 83 -6.09 -3.72 13.60
CA ARG A 83 -7.13 -2.71 13.59
C ARG A 83 -7.17 -2.06 14.96
N MET A 84 -6.99 -0.76 15.01
CA MET A 84 -7.06 0.03 16.25
C MET A 84 -8.31 0.89 16.19
N SER A 85 -9.30 0.59 17.04
CA SER A 85 -10.50 1.41 17.19
C SER A 85 -10.30 2.53 18.20
N GLU A 86 -11.25 3.48 18.28
CA GLU A 86 -11.22 4.57 19.27
C GLU A 86 -11.19 4.07 20.73
N ASP A 87 -11.73 2.88 20.99
CA ASP A 87 -11.70 2.25 22.33
C ASP A 87 -10.34 1.63 22.68
N GLU A 88 -9.28 1.92 21.91
CA GLU A 88 -7.92 1.39 22.05
C GLU A 88 -7.83 -0.15 21.99
N LYS A 89 -8.87 -0.82 21.52
CA LYS A 89 -8.86 -2.26 21.32
C LYS A 89 -8.14 -2.61 20.03
N ALA A 90 -7.05 -3.34 20.15
CA ALA A 90 -6.32 -3.87 19.02
C ALA A 90 -6.89 -5.22 18.59
N GLN A 91 -7.41 -5.31 17.37
CA GLN A 91 -7.82 -6.55 16.75
C GLN A 91 -6.77 -7.00 15.75
N PHE A 92 -6.15 -8.15 15.98
CA PHE A 92 -5.21 -8.72 15.03
C PHE A 92 -5.93 -9.41 13.85
N VAL A 93 -5.43 -9.19 12.65
CA VAL A 93 -5.89 -9.81 11.41
C VAL A 93 -4.68 -10.39 10.68
N HIS A 94 -4.65 -11.71 10.50
CA HIS A 94 -3.66 -12.37 9.67
C HIS A 94 -3.83 -11.99 8.20
N LEU A 95 -2.73 -11.82 7.47
CA LEU A 95 -2.72 -11.55 6.03
C LEU A 95 -2.01 -12.69 5.29
N ASP A 96 -2.65 -13.20 4.26
CA ASP A 96 -2.05 -14.18 3.35
C ASP A 96 -1.29 -13.48 2.22
N VAL A 97 -1.78 -12.32 1.76
CA VAL A 97 -1.18 -11.56 0.66
C VAL A 97 -1.52 -10.07 0.76
N ILE A 98 -0.64 -9.23 0.27
CA ILE A 98 -0.85 -7.78 0.11
C ILE A 98 -0.88 -7.44 -1.38
N PHE A 99 -1.84 -6.61 -1.79
CA PHE A 99 -1.88 -6.01 -3.12
C PHE A 99 -1.71 -4.50 -2.98
N PRO A 100 -0.47 -3.98 -3.10
CA PRO A 100 -0.24 -2.55 -3.11
C PRO A 100 -0.67 -1.96 -4.45
N VAL A 101 -1.53 -0.95 -4.40
CA VAL A 101 -1.97 -0.14 -5.54
C VAL A 101 -1.45 1.28 -5.35
N LEU A 102 -0.22 1.38 -4.86
CA LEU A 102 0.45 2.63 -4.57
C LEU A 102 1.28 3.09 -5.77
N HIS A 103 1.30 4.40 -6.03
CA HIS A 103 2.07 5.01 -7.10
C HIS A 103 3.02 6.09 -6.55
N GLY A 104 4.16 6.25 -7.22
CA GLY A 104 5.15 7.27 -6.91
C GLY A 104 5.89 7.06 -5.59
N LEU A 105 6.10 8.16 -4.87
CA LEU A 105 6.90 8.20 -3.64
C LEU A 105 6.38 7.21 -2.58
N TYR A 106 7.29 6.46 -1.97
CA TYR A 106 7.08 5.37 -1.02
C TYR A 106 6.33 4.15 -1.58
N GLY A 107 5.61 4.28 -2.70
CA GLY A 107 4.88 3.18 -3.33
C GLY A 107 5.71 2.36 -4.31
N GLU A 108 6.61 3.01 -5.07
CA GLU A 108 7.38 2.38 -6.15
C GLU A 108 8.89 2.41 -5.95
N ASP A 109 9.39 3.06 -4.90
CA ASP A 109 10.81 3.26 -4.63
C ASP A 109 11.46 2.17 -3.76
N GLY A 110 10.73 1.13 -3.39
CA GLY A 110 11.18 0.04 -2.54
C GLY A 110 10.82 0.21 -1.06
N THR A 111 10.38 1.40 -0.62
CA THR A 111 10.12 1.68 0.79
C THR A 111 9.04 0.76 1.36
N VAL A 112 7.85 0.75 0.76
CA VAL A 112 6.74 -0.09 1.23
C VAL A 112 7.00 -1.57 0.99
N GLN A 113 7.69 -1.93 -0.09
CA GLN A 113 8.09 -3.30 -0.39
C GLN A 113 9.06 -3.85 0.67
N GLY A 114 9.92 -2.97 1.22
CA GLY A 114 10.79 -3.29 2.35
C GLY A 114 10.01 -3.64 3.61
N LEU A 115 8.95 -2.88 3.92
CA LEU A 115 8.06 -3.15 5.04
C LEU A 115 7.34 -4.50 4.88
N PHE A 116 6.80 -4.81 3.70
CA PHE A 116 6.12 -6.09 3.45
C PHE A 116 7.07 -7.27 3.56
N LYS A 117 8.29 -7.10 3.05
CA LYS A 117 9.34 -8.11 3.15
C LYS A 117 9.77 -8.35 4.59
N LEU A 118 9.93 -7.28 5.38
CA LEU A 118 10.24 -7.37 6.81
C LEU A 118 9.12 -8.10 7.58
N ALA A 119 7.86 -7.77 7.28
CA ALA A 119 6.68 -8.43 7.85
C ALA A 119 6.50 -9.90 7.41
N GLY A 120 7.29 -10.38 6.44
CA GLY A 120 7.21 -11.74 5.93
C GLY A 120 5.92 -12.06 5.17
N ILE A 121 5.22 -11.03 4.65
CA ILE A 121 3.94 -11.19 3.95
C ILE A 121 4.20 -11.12 2.43
N PRO A 122 3.73 -12.12 1.65
CA PRO A 122 3.78 -12.07 0.20
C PRO A 122 3.01 -10.86 -0.33
N PHE A 123 3.49 -10.26 -1.41
CA PHE A 123 2.80 -9.14 -2.05
C PHE A 123 2.85 -9.21 -3.57
N VAL A 124 1.87 -8.59 -4.21
CA VAL A 124 1.77 -8.50 -5.67
C VAL A 124 2.60 -7.30 -6.15
N GLY A 125 3.40 -7.49 -7.19
CA GLY A 125 4.18 -6.42 -7.82
C GLY A 125 5.68 -6.67 -7.82
N CYS A 126 6.44 -5.64 -8.18
CA CYS A 126 7.90 -5.70 -8.23
C CYS A 126 8.50 -5.85 -6.84
N GLY A 127 9.53 -6.70 -6.73
CA GLY A 127 10.25 -6.86 -5.47
C GLY A 127 11.08 -5.63 -5.09
N LEU A 128 11.51 -5.56 -3.82
CA LEU A 128 12.28 -4.44 -3.25
C LEU A 128 13.42 -3.95 -4.16
N PHE A 129 14.26 -4.87 -4.63
CA PHE A 129 15.43 -4.50 -5.45
C PHE A 129 15.05 -3.93 -6.81
N ALA A 130 14.01 -4.48 -7.46
CA ALA A 130 13.55 -4.00 -8.75
C ALA A 130 12.94 -2.60 -8.62
N SER A 131 12.12 -2.35 -7.60
CA SER A 131 11.54 -1.05 -7.30
C SER A 131 12.61 0.00 -6.99
N ALA A 132 13.53 -0.29 -6.07
CA ALA A 132 14.61 0.63 -5.70
C ALA A 132 15.57 0.92 -6.87
N ALA A 133 15.87 -0.08 -7.71
CA ALA A 133 16.76 0.09 -8.87
C ALA A 133 16.12 0.96 -9.95
N TYR A 134 14.83 0.80 -10.22
CA TYR A 134 14.11 1.58 -11.23
C TYR A 134 14.11 3.08 -10.91
N VAL A 135 13.79 3.45 -9.68
CA VAL A 135 13.78 4.85 -9.25
C VAL A 135 15.21 5.43 -9.23
N ARG A 136 16.19 4.65 -8.76
CA ARG A 136 17.59 5.08 -8.73
C ARG A 136 18.16 5.28 -10.14
N GLN A 137 17.81 4.43 -11.10
CA GLN A 137 18.25 4.55 -12.48
C GLN A 137 17.67 5.79 -13.15
N SER A 138 16.42 6.14 -12.89
CA SER A 138 15.77 7.36 -13.36
C SER A 138 16.45 8.61 -12.77
N MET A 139 16.76 8.62 -11.47
CA MET A 139 17.50 9.71 -10.83
C MET A 139 18.94 9.83 -11.38
N PHE A 140 19.64 8.71 -11.59
CA PHE A 140 21.01 8.72 -12.11
C PHE A 140 21.08 9.27 -13.54
N LEU A 141 20.14 8.93 -14.39
CA LEU A 141 20.04 9.47 -15.74
C LEU A 141 19.71 10.97 -15.73
N PHE A 142 18.87 11.40 -14.81
CA PHE A 142 18.52 12.81 -14.65
C PHE A 142 19.72 13.64 -14.14
N THR A 143 20.42 13.17 -13.12
CA THR A 143 21.61 13.85 -12.57
C THR A 143 22.76 13.87 -13.60
N ARG A 144 22.98 12.79 -14.36
CA ARG A 144 24.00 12.77 -15.41
C ARG A 144 23.71 13.78 -16.53
N LYS A 145 22.44 13.92 -16.94
CA LYS A 145 22.04 14.95 -17.91
C LYS A 145 22.27 16.37 -17.37
N SER A 146 22.01 16.60 -16.11
CA SER A 146 22.24 17.90 -15.46
C SER A 146 23.74 18.22 -15.34
N TYR A 147 24.57 17.25 -14.94
CA TYR A 147 26.02 17.42 -14.86
C TYR A 147 26.67 17.74 -16.22
N LEU A 148 26.24 17.06 -17.29
CA LEU A 148 26.77 17.32 -18.64
C LEU A 148 26.36 18.70 -19.19
N LYS A 149 25.33 19.32 -18.65
CA LYS A 149 24.90 20.67 -19.03
C LYS A 149 25.74 21.78 -18.38
N TRP A 150 26.42 21.47 -17.25
CA TRP A 150 27.31 22.41 -16.54
C TRP A 150 28.79 22.31 -17.00
N MET A 151 29.14 21.31 -17.80
CA MET A 151 30.49 21.11 -18.33
C MET A 151 30.66 21.61 -19.76
N ARG A 152 29.71 22.38 -20.29
CA ARG A 152 29.78 23.12 -21.57
C ARG A 152 29.67 24.62 -21.27
#